data_3627aa93fdf742835bc8e365f2ecaa0b
#
_entry.id   3627aa93fdf742835bc8e365f2ecaa0b
#
_cell.length_a   1.000
_cell.length_b   1.000
_cell.length_c   1.000
_cell.angle_alpha   90.00
_cell.angle_beta   90.00
_cell.angle_gamma   90.00
#
_symmetry.space_group_name_H-M   'P 1'
#
loop_
_entity.id
_entity.type
_entity.pdbx_description
1 polymer ?
#
loop_
_entity_poly.entity_id
_entity_poly.type
_entity_poly.pdbx_seq_one_letter_code
_entity_poly.pdbx_strand_id
1 'polypeptide(L)'
;MRTRIFVCAMLALGLVVSYSQAEIDPDRIVGIWLLDEGKGDIAEDASENGREGTITQGKWEKGKFDGALEIKKGGTVTIPLGQGIIEDKVTFILWLQFTDIGGQQNYFSIWDQSNNRYVPYKNGGNLMRSWTNTWDVASGVTVKAGTWYHVANVYDGETCNIYIDGEEQVSQKVPKFELQDQDQTAWLATDRGTGFLSAVIMDEVGLFNDALTEDEVQGIMNDGIYHTTFAVEPLNKLSVLWGKLKAR
;
A
#
# COMPACT_ATOMS: atom_id res chain seq x y z
N MET A 1 73.84 -9.03 6.86
CA MET A 1 72.76 -8.25 6.25
C MET A 1 71.45 -8.87 6.68
N ARG A 2 70.68 -8.22 7.56
CA ARG A 2 69.36 -8.70 8.00
C ARG A 2 68.29 -7.81 7.35
N THR A 3 67.59 -8.36 6.40
CA THR A 3 66.50 -7.69 5.69
C THR A 3 65.26 -7.66 6.58
N ARG A 4 64.77 -6.47 6.96
CA ARG A 4 63.53 -6.27 7.70
C ARG A 4 62.43 -6.10 6.68
N ILE A 5 61.48 -7.05 6.66
CA ILE A 5 60.25 -6.97 5.89
C ILE A 5 59.24 -6.17 6.72
N PHE A 6 58.83 -4.98 6.25
CA PHE A 6 57.74 -4.21 6.80
C PHE A 6 56.44 -4.74 6.17
N VAL A 7 55.60 -5.36 6.98
CA VAL A 7 54.21 -5.71 6.59
C VAL A 7 53.35 -4.50 6.92
N CYS A 8 52.90 -3.79 5.86
CA CYS A 8 51.89 -2.76 5.99
C CYS A 8 50.51 -3.45 6.08
N ALA A 9 49.91 -3.47 7.26
CA ALA A 9 48.50 -3.86 7.44
C ALA A 9 47.61 -2.69 7.03
N MET A 10 46.95 -2.78 5.88
CA MET A 10 45.84 -1.89 5.53
C MET A 10 44.59 -2.27 6.35
N LEU A 11 44.21 -1.43 7.31
CA LEU A 11 42.91 -1.48 7.95
C LEU A 11 41.87 -0.93 6.94
N ALA A 12 41.12 -1.81 6.33
CA ALA A 12 39.92 -1.41 5.60
C ALA A 12 38.81 -1.05 6.61
N LEU A 13 38.61 0.26 6.83
CA LEU A 13 37.50 0.78 7.61
C LEU A 13 36.26 0.64 6.75
N GLY A 14 35.50 -0.45 6.93
CA GLY A 14 34.18 -0.62 6.31
C GLY A 14 33.24 0.43 6.91
N LEU A 15 32.83 1.42 6.13
CA LEU A 15 31.69 2.27 6.44
C LEU A 15 30.43 1.37 6.41
N VAL A 16 29.93 1.02 7.60
CA VAL A 16 28.57 0.47 7.73
C VAL A 16 27.63 1.66 7.59
N VAL A 17 27.10 1.84 6.37
CA VAL A 17 25.98 2.76 6.13
C VAL A 17 24.75 2.05 6.69
N SER A 18 24.34 2.43 7.89
CA SER A 18 23.02 2.04 8.41
C SER A 18 21.99 2.84 7.65
N TYR A 19 21.28 2.21 6.74
CA TYR A 19 20.04 2.75 6.21
C TYR A 19 19.04 2.75 7.37
N SER A 20 18.73 3.92 7.92
CA SER A 20 17.55 4.08 8.74
C SER A 20 16.36 4.03 7.78
N GLN A 21 15.65 2.92 7.77
CA GLN A 21 14.37 2.83 7.10
C GLN A 21 13.43 3.82 7.82
N ALA A 22 12.70 4.62 7.05
CA ALA A 22 11.70 5.52 7.64
C ALA A 22 10.59 4.65 8.25
N GLU A 23 10.51 4.67 9.58
CA GLU A 23 9.42 4.00 10.30
C GLU A 23 8.14 4.79 10.10
N ILE A 24 7.10 4.13 9.58
CA ILE A 24 5.79 4.76 9.41
C ILE A 24 5.11 4.85 10.78
N ASP A 25 4.67 6.05 11.16
CA ASP A 25 3.92 6.27 12.39
C ASP A 25 2.64 5.42 12.38
N PRO A 26 2.42 4.53 13.36
CA PRO A 26 1.23 3.70 13.44
C PRO A 26 -0.09 4.48 13.42
N ASP A 27 -0.12 5.71 13.94
CA ASP A 27 -1.31 6.57 13.95
C ASP A 27 -1.73 7.01 12.53
N ARG A 28 -0.85 6.88 11.54
CA ARG A 28 -1.15 7.15 10.12
C ARG A 28 -1.80 5.96 9.41
N ILE A 29 -1.77 4.76 10.02
CA ILE A 29 -2.26 3.54 9.41
C ILE A 29 -3.77 3.42 9.60
N VAL A 30 -4.51 3.36 8.51
CA VAL A 30 -5.95 3.06 8.54
C VAL A 30 -6.17 1.56 8.55
N GLY A 31 -5.53 0.82 7.64
CA GLY A 31 -5.63 -0.62 7.58
C GLY A 31 -4.58 -1.21 6.64
N ILE A 32 -4.19 -2.44 6.92
CA ILE A 32 -3.23 -3.23 6.13
C ILE A 32 -3.82 -4.60 5.89
N TRP A 33 -3.99 -4.96 4.62
CA TRP A 33 -4.51 -6.26 4.18
C TRP A 33 -3.44 -6.95 3.35
N LEU A 34 -2.72 -7.90 3.98
CA LEU A 34 -1.63 -8.62 3.33
C LEU A 34 -2.13 -9.56 2.24
N LEU A 35 -3.35 -10.08 2.41
CA LEU A 35 -4.01 -11.04 1.51
C LEU A 35 -3.28 -12.40 1.45
N ASP A 36 -2.74 -12.82 2.62
CA ASP A 36 -1.99 -14.05 2.82
C ASP A 36 -2.80 -15.20 3.42
N GLU A 37 -4.10 -15.01 3.70
CA GLU A 37 -4.94 -15.95 4.45
C GLU A 37 -5.10 -17.30 3.74
N GLY A 38 -5.01 -17.35 2.44
CA GLY A 38 -5.03 -18.55 1.61
C GLY A 38 -6.35 -19.34 1.64
N LYS A 39 -7.35 -18.88 2.39
CA LYS A 39 -8.69 -19.50 2.52
C LYS A 39 -9.69 -18.56 3.18
N GLY A 40 -10.99 -18.86 3.00
CA GLY A 40 -12.08 -18.08 3.60
C GLY A 40 -12.45 -16.87 2.77
N ASP A 41 -13.32 -16.03 3.34
CA ASP A 41 -13.95 -14.86 2.72
C ASP A 41 -13.72 -13.57 3.54
N ILE A 42 -12.69 -13.56 4.38
CA ILE A 42 -12.24 -12.40 5.15
C ILE A 42 -10.82 -12.05 4.70
N ALA A 43 -10.58 -10.78 4.42
CA ALA A 43 -9.26 -10.17 4.34
C ALA A 43 -8.97 -9.57 5.72
N GLU A 44 -8.06 -10.15 6.46
CA GLU A 44 -7.71 -9.74 7.82
C GLU A 44 -6.98 -8.39 7.82
N ASP A 45 -7.25 -7.55 8.80
CA ASP A 45 -6.55 -6.28 8.99
C ASP A 45 -5.31 -6.49 9.88
N ALA A 46 -4.14 -6.59 9.26
CA ALA A 46 -2.87 -6.78 9.95
C ALA A 46 -2.41 -5.55 10.76
N SER A 47 -3.08 -4.40 10.61
CA SER A 47 -2.81 -3.20 11.42
C SER A 47 -3.39 -3.25 12.83
N GLU A 48 -4.22 -4.26 13.13
CA GLU A 48 -4.95 -4.42 14.40
C GLU A 48 -6.00 -3.30 14.65
N ASN A 49 -6.34 -2.48 13.65
CA ASN A 49 -7.39 -1.45 13.75
C ASN A 49 -8.81 -2.03 13.59
N GLY A 50 -8.94 -3.33 13.32
CA GLY A 50 -10.21 -4.06 13.26
C GLY A 50 -11.06 -3.73 12.04
N ARG A 51 -10.41 -3.44 10.89
CA ARG A 51 -11.08 -3.11 9.62
C ARG A 51 -10.97 -4.26 8.63
N GLU A 52 -11.45 -5.43 9.03
CA GLU A 52 -11.47 -6.60 8.17
C GLU A 52 -12.32 -6.36 6.93
N GLY A 53 -11.84 -6.88 5.79
CA GLY A 53 -12.56 -6.85 4.53
C GLY A 53 -13.38 -8.11 4.30
N THR A 54 -14.64 -7.96 3.87
CA THR A 54 -15.46 -9.10 3.41
C THR A 54 -15.23 -9.33 1.92
N ILE A 55 -14.76 -10.54 1.58
CA ILE A 55 -14.46 -10.96 0.22
C ILE A 55 -15.72 -11.57 -0.43
N THR A 56 -16.03 -11.10 -1.63
CA THR A 56 -17.06 -11.70 -2.47
C THR A 56 -16.44 -12.15 -3.78
N GLN A 57 -16.57 -13.44 -4.12
CA GLN A 57 -16.04 -14.05 -5.34
C GLN A 57 -14.52 -13.83 -5.55
N GLY A 58 -13.75 -13.93 -4.48
CA GLY A 58 -12.29 -13.94 -4.50
C GLY A 58 -11.73 -15.37 -4.60
N LYS A 59 -10.50 -15.50 -5.07
CA LYS A 59 -9.74 -16.74 -5.10
C LYS A 59 -8.32 -16.46 -4.63
N TRP A 60 -7.87 -17.21 -3.64
CA TRP A 60 -6.50 -17.12 -3.13
C TRP A 60 -5.51 -17.68 -4.15
N GLU A 61 -4.45 -16.95 -4.39
CA GLU A 61 -3.38 -17.25 -5.36
C GLU A 61 -2.00 -16.96 -4.75
N LYS A 62 -0.95 -17.21 -5.51
CA LYS A 62 0.40 -16.80 -5.14
C LYS A 62 0.60 -15.33 -5.48
N GLY A 63 1.13 -14.57 -4.53
CA GLY A 63 1.38 -13.14 -4.62
C GLY A 63 2.75 -12.73 -5.14
N LYS A 64 3.00 -11.45 -5.03
CA LYS A 64 4.31 -10.81 -5.21
C LYS A 64 5.19 -11.11 -3.98
N PHE A 65 4.61 -10.98 -2.80
CA PHE A 65 5.07 -11.57 -1.55
C PHE A 65 4.17 -12.78 -1.30
N ASP A 66 4.30 -13.56 -0.35
CA ASP A 66 3.64 -14.83 -0.03
C ASP A 66 2.32 -15.13 -0.78
N GLY A 67 1.18 -14.68 -0.31
CA GLY A 67 -0.16 -14.88 -0.88
C GLY A 67 -0.67 -13.69 -1.69
N ALA A 68 -1.85 -13.84 -2.29
CA ALA A 68 -2.58 -12.77 -2.97
C ALA A 68 -4.05 -13.15 -3.17
N LEU A 69 -4.88 -12.17 -3.49
CA LEU A 69 -6.27 -12.38 -3.82
C LEU A 69 -6.57 -12.07 -5.31
N GLU A 70 -6.93 -13.09 -6.08
CA GLU A 70 -7.52 -12.90 -7.42
C GLU A 70 -8.99 -12.53 -7.26
N ILE A 71 -9.38 -11.39 -7.85
CA ILE A 71 -10.77 -10.91 -7.92
C ILE A 71 -11.15 -10.81 -9.39
N LYS A 72 -12.17 -11.58 -9.81
CA LYS A 72 -12.73 -11.49 -11.16
C LYS A 72 -13.80 -10.42 -11.23
N LYS A 73 -14.16 -9.98 -12.43
CA LYS A 73 -15.28 -9.03 -12.62
C LYS A 73 -16.55 -9.52 -11.93
N GLY A 74 -17.04 -8.75 -10.97
CA GLY A 74 -18.19 -9.09 -10.13
C GLY A 74 -17.81 -9.48 -8.69
N GLY A 75 -16.54 -9.77 -8.45
CA GLY A 75 -16.01 -9.91 -7.10
C GLY A 75 -15.58 -8.56 -6.51
N THR A 76 -15.42 -8.52 -5.19
CA THR A 76 -14.97 -7.33 -4.45
C THR A 76 -14.48 -7.71 -3.07
N VAL A 77 -13.72 -6.82 -2.43
CA VAL A 77 -13.55 -6.79 -0.97
C VAL A 77 -14.22 -5.52 -0.46
N THR A 78 -15.12 -5.64 0.50
CA THR A 78 -15.81 -4.51 1.14
C THR A 78 -15.25 -4.30 2.53
N ILE A 79 -14.77 -3.10 2.81
CA ILE A 79 -14.07 -2.73 4.05
C ILE A 79 -14.80 -1.55 4.70
N PRO A 80 -15.57 -1.76 5.77
CA PRO A 80 -16.12 -0.66 6.57
C PRO A 80 -14.97 0.07 7.28
N LEU A 81 -14.76 1.35 6.99
CA LEU A 81 -13.69 2.13 7.62
C LEU A 81 -14.15 2.79 8.92
N GLY A 82 -15.41 3.17 9.01
CA GLY A 82 -15.98 3.96 10.10
C GLY A 82 -16.07 5.44 9.77
N GLN A 83 -16.40 6.24 10.79
CA GLN A 83 -16.68 7.67 10.65
C GLN A 83 -15.38 8.48 10.70
N GLY A 84 -15.20 9.42 9.74
CA GLY A 84 -14.14 10.43 9.76
C GLY A 84 -12.71 9.87 9.72
N ILE A 85 -12.50 8.71 9.12
CA ILE A 85 -11.18 8.03 9.12
C ILE A 85 -10.23 8.66 8.09
N ILE A 86 -10.75 8.99 6.91
CA ILE A 86 -10.04 9.74 5.87
C ILE A 86 -10.70 11.10 5.76
N GLU A 87 -9.93 12.14 5.95
CA GLU A 87 -10.40 13.53 5.87
C GLU A 87 -9.85 14.22 4.62
N ASP A 88 -8.67 14.83 4.73
CA ASP A 88 -8.07 15.69 3.71
C ASP A 88 -6.73 15.19 3.17
N LYS A 89 -6.25 14.04 3.65
CA LYS A 89 -5.07 13.37 3.13
C LYS A 89 -5.34 11.88 3.02
N VAL A 90 -4.72 11.25 2.05
CA VAL A 90 -4.84 9.80 1.87
C VAL A 90 -3.68 9.24 1.07
N THR A 91 -3.18 8.08 1.49
CA THR A 91 -2.34 7.21 0.66
C THR A 91 -3.01 5.85 0.53
N PHE A 92 -3.17 5.39 -0.71
CA PHE A 92 -3.52 4.03 -1.04
C PHE A 92 -2.38 3.38 -1.81
N ILE A 93 -1.93 2.21 -1.35
CA ILE A 93 -0.76 1.52 -1.88
C ILE A 93 -1.01 0.02 -1.97
N LEU A 94 -0.49 -0.64 -3.02
CA LEU A 94 -0.62 -2.08 -3.20
C LEU A 94 0.34 -2.60 -4.27
N TRP A 95 0.50 -3.93 -4.30
CA TRP A 95 0.88 -4.65 -5.52
C TRP A 95 -0.36 -5.06 -6.31
N LEU A 96 -0.35 -4.81 -7.61
CA LEU A 96 -1.51 -4.98 -8.50
C LEU A 96 -1.10 -5.64 -9.82
N GLN A 97 -1.84 -6.67 -10.23
CA GLN A 97 -1.74 -7.26 -11.55
C GLN A 97 -3.14 -7.33 -12.18
N PHE A 98 -3.32 -6.69 -13.33
CA PHE A 98 -4.56 -6.86 -14.09
C PHE A 98 -4.55 -8.21 -14.83
N THR A 99 -5.61 -9.01 -14.67
CA THR A 99 -5.80 -10.27 -15.41
C THR A 99 -6.58 -10.04 -16.71
N ASP A 100 -7.36 -8.96 -16.78
CA ASP A 100 -8.04 -8.44 -17.97
C ASP A 100 -7.92 -6.92 -17.98
N ILE A 101 -7.64 -6.31 -19.13
CA ILE A 101 -7.47 -4.86 -19.28
C ILE A 101 -8.59 -4.19 -20.08
N GLY A 102 -9.68 -4.91 -20.38
CA GLY A 102 -10.82 -4.36 -21.12
C GLY A 102 -11.61 -3.32 -20.34
N GLY A 103 -11.86 -2.15 -20.95
CA GLY A 103 -12.67 -1.07 -20.37
C GLY A 103 -12.00 -0.32 -19.20
N GLN A 104 -12.76 0.56 -18.57
CA GLN A 104 -12.35 1.18 -17.31
C GLN A 104 -12.49 0.19 -16.16
N GLN A 105 -11.56 0.20 -15.23
CA GLN A 105 -11.54 -0.67 -14.05
C GLN A 105 -11.07 0.13 -12.84
N ASN A 106 -11.89 0.18 -11.81
CA ASN A 106 -11.55 0.81 -10.54
C ASN A 106 -10.99 -0.26 -9.61
N TYR A 107 -9.69 -0.23 -9.35
CA TYR A 107 -9.06 -1.22 -8.47
C TYR A 107 -9.21 -0.87 -6.98
N PHE A 108 -9.56 0.38 -6.67
CA PHE A 108 -9.89 0.84 -5.33
C PHE A 108 -10.91 1.98 -5.38
N SER A 109 -11.74 2.07 -4.36
CA SER A 109 -12.59 3.25 -4.13
C SER A 109 -12.89 3.43 -2.65
N ILE A 110 -12.94 4.69 -2.19
CA ILE A 110 -13.53 5.07 -0.91
C ILE A 110 -14.71 6.00 -1.18
N TRP A 111 -15.79 5.81 -0.45
CA TRP A 111 -16.95 6.67 -0.48
C TRP A 111 -17.39 7.04 0.94
N ASP A 112 -17.84 8.29 1.10
CA ASP A 112 -18.64 8.70 2.25
C ASP A 112 -20.15 8.68 1.91
N GLN A 113 -20.99 8.96 2.90
CA GLN A 113 -22.44 8.98 2.72
C GLN A 113 -22.94 10.18 1.89
N SER A 114 -22.11 11.23 1.71
CA SER A 114 -22.41 12.42 0.89
C SER A 114 -22.00 12.29 -0.57
N ASN A 115 -21.56 11.10 -1.02
CA ASN A 115 -21.04 10.79 -2.34
C ASN A 115 -19.70 11.48 -2.67
N ASN A 116 -18.93 11.95 -1.69
CA ASN A 116 -17.54 12.26 -1.94
C ASN A 116 -16.76 10.97 -2.05
N ARG A 117 -15.77 10.93 -2.94
CA ARG A 117 -15.07 9.70 -3.26
C ARG A 117 -13.65 9.94 -3.75
N TYR A 118 -12.81 8.97 -3.43
CA TYR A 118 -11.44 8.85 -3.91
C TYR A 118 -11.30 7.51 -4.63
N VAL A 119 -10.86 7.56 -5.88
CA VAL A 119 -10.91 6.38 -6.78
C VAL A 119 -9.65 6.27 -7.63
N PRO A 120 -8.64 5.53 -7.20
CA PRO A 120 -7.60 4.99 -8.06
C PRO A 120 -8.17 4.01 -9.09
N TYR A 121 -7.84 4.22 -10.36
CA TYR A 121 -8.41 3.44 -11.45
C TYR A 121 -7.52 3.36 -12.69
N LYS A 122 -7.85 2.44 -13.59
CA LYS A 122 -7.34 2.35 -14.94
C LYS A 122 -8.45 2.74 -15.93
N ASN A 123 -8.17 3.67 -16.86
CA ASN A 123 -9.14 4.08 -17.89
C ASN A 123 -9.23 3.05 -19.04
N GLY A 124 -10.13 3.26 -19.99
CA GLY A 124 -10.32 2.41 -21.16
C GLY A 124 -9.09 2.30 -22.08
N GLY A 125 -8.16 3.24 -22.00
CA GLY A 125 -6.86 3.23 -22.70
C GLY A 125 -5.74 2.58 -21.89
N ASN A 126 -6.06 1.92 -20.78
CA ASN A 126 -5.14 1.26 -19.83
C ASN A 126 -4.18 2.22 -19.09
N LEU A 127 -4.50 3.51 -19.04
CA LEU A 127 -3.73 4.50 -18.32
C LEU A 127 -4.15 4.51 -16.84
N MET A 128 -3.19 4.36 -15.92
CA MET A 128 -3.43 4.50 -14.48
C MET A 128 -3.70 5.95 -14.11
N ARG A 129 -4.69 6.15 -13.23
CA ARG A 129 -5.19 7.45 -12.83
C ARG A 129 -5.65 7.45 -11.38
N SER A 130 -5.76 8.65 -10.81
CA SER A 130 -6.42 8.90 -9.53
C SER A 130 -7.51 9.95 -9.71
N TRP A 131 -8.70 9.68 -9.20
CA TRP A 131 -9.88 10.52 -9.41
C TRP A 131 -10.62 10.81 -8.10
N THR A 132 -11.15 12.02 -8.03
CA THR A 132 -12.11 12.44 -6.99
C THR A 132 -13.25 13.20 -7.63
N ASN A 133 -14.18 13.70 -6.83
CA ASN A 133 -15.26 14.57 -7.33
C ASN A 133 -14.74 15.92 -7.89
N THR A 134 -13.51 16.30 -7.61
CA THR A 134 -12.95 17.63 -7.95
C THR A 134 -11.82 17.58 -8.96
N TRP A 135 -11.13 16.45 -9.14
CA TRP A 135 -10.00 16.32 -10.05
C TRP A 135 -9.81 14.89 -10.58
N ASP A 136 -9.01 14.77 -11.64
CA ASP A 136 -8.64 13.53 -12.30
C ASP A 136 -7.21 13.64 -12.83
N VAL A 137 -6.27 12.93 -12.18
CA VAL A 137 -4.83 12.97 -12.46
C VAL A 137 -4.39 11.69 -13.15
N ALA A 138 -3.58 11.81 -14.21
CA ALA A 138 -3.05 10.69 -14.98
C ALA A 138 -1.57 10.47 -14.70
N SER A 139 -1.18 9.21 -14.43
CA SER A 139 0.23 8.86 -14.19
C SER A 139 1.12 8.92 -15.44
N GLY A 140 0.54 8.88 -16.64
CA GLY A 140 1.31 8.68 -17.87
C GLY A 140 1.66 7.21 -18.17
N VAL A 141 1.50 6.32 -17.22
CA VAL A 141 1.85 4.89 -17.33
C VAL A 141 0.68 4.06 -17.85
N THR A 142 0.92 3.32 -18.92
CA THR A 142 -0.04 2.37 -19.52
C THR A 142 0.27 0.95 -19.06
N VAL A 143 -0.70 0.30 -18.45
CA VAL A 143 -0.54 -1.05 -17.89
C VAL A 143 -0.82 -2.16 -18.91
N LYS A 144 -0.26 -3.34 -18.64
CA LYS A 144 -0.46 -4.58 -19.41
C LYS A 144 -1.01 -5.67 -18.51
N ALA A 145 -1.85 -6.54 -19.06
CA ALA A 145 -2.29 -7.72 -18.36
C ALA A 145 -1.12 -8.65 -18.02
N GLY A 146 -1.21 -9.32 -16.87
CA GLY A 146 -0.21 -10.27 -16.40
C GLY A 146 1.10 -9.66 -15.90
N THR A 147 1.17 -8.32 -15.78
CA THR A 147 2.33 -7.62 -15.21
C THR A 147 2.00 -7.10 -13.83
N TRP A 148 2.87 -7.36 -12.85
CA TRP A 148 2.79 -6.77 -11.52
C TRP A 148 3.28 -5.32 -11.55
N TYR A 149 2.55 -4.46 -10.88
CA TYR A 149 2.88 -3.06 -10.64
C TYR A 149 2.75 -2.78 -9.15
N HIS A 150 3.75 -2.14 -8.57
CA HIS A 150 3.58 -1.49 -7.28
C HIS A 150 2.99 -0.12 -7.52
N VAL A 151 1.86 0.18 -6.90
CA VAL A 151 1.11 1.41 -7.14
C VAL A 151 0.89 2.13 -5.83
N ALA A 152 1.30 3.40 -5.75
CA ALA A 152 0.90 4.27 -4.67
C ALA A 152 0.22 5.53 -5.23
N ASN A 153 -0.94 5.85 -4.67
CA ASN A 153 -1.66 7.08 -4.94
C ASN A 153 -1.65 7.89 -3.65
N VAL A 154 -0.99 9.05 -3.66
CA VAL A 154 -0.75 9.90 -2.50
C VAL A 154 -1.40 11.25 -2.72
N TYR A 155 -2.27 11.67 -1.80
CA TYR A 155 -2.83 13.02 -1.76
C TYR A 155 -2.52 13.66 -0.42
N ASP A 156 -1.84 14.81 -0.44
CA ASP A 156 -1.34 15.52 0.74
C ASP A 156 -2.20 16.72 1.18
N GLY A 157 -3.38 16.89 0.57
CA GLY A 157 -4.27 18.05 0.77
C GLY A 157 -4.14 19.12 -0.30
N GLU A 158 -3.06 19.13 -1.08
CA GLU A 158 -2.80 20.11 -2.15
C GLU A 158 -2.35 19.47 -3.47
N THR A 159 -1.65 18.35 -3.37
CA THR A 159 -0.98 17.69 -4.50
C THR A 159 -1.40 16.21 -4.57
N CYS A 160 -1.71 15.74 -5.77
CA CYS A 160 -1.87 14.32 -6.05
C CYS A 160 -0.59 13.80 -6.70
N ASN A 161 0.05 12.83 -6.05
CA ASN A 161 1.23 12.13 -6.53
C ASN A 161 0.87 10.67 -6.84
N ILE A 162 1.31 10.17 -7.99
CA ILE A 162 1.14 8.75 -8.35
C ILE A 162 2.52 8.15 -8.57
N TYR A 163 2.82 7.12 -7.79
CA TYR A 163 4.03 6.32 -7.90
C TYR A 163 3.71 4.98 -8.54
N ILE A 164 4.55 4.56 -9.48
CA ILE A 164 4.50 3.23 -10.11
C ILE A 164 5.88 2.62 -10.00
N ASP A 165 5.96 1.41 -9.43
CA ASP A 165 7.20 0.68 -9.20
C ASP A 165 8.24 1.52 -8.42
N GLY A 166 7.76 2.28 -7.40
CA GLY A 166 8.57 3.11 -6.52
C GLY A 166 9.01 4.46 -7.10
N GLU A 167 8.69 4.77 -8.36
CA GLU A 167 9.05 6.02 -9.03
C GLU A 167 7.86 6.97 -9.13
N GLU A 168 8.05 8.26 -8.80
CA GLU A 168 7.04 9.30 -9.02
C GLU A 168 6.81 9.51 -10.52
N GLN A 169 5.62 9.19 -10.99
CA GLN A 169 5.22 9.36 -12.39
C GLN A 169 4.58 10.73 -12.65
N VAL A 170 3.91 11.25 -11.65
CA VAL A 170 3.27 12.57 -11.70
C VAL A 170 3.13 13.15 -10.29
N SER A 171 3.38 14.45 -10.21
CA SER A 171 3.08 15.30 -9.05
C SER A 171 2.29 16.51 -9.56
N GLN A 172 1.01 16.61 -9.19
CA GLN A 172 0.13 17.63 -9.73
C GLN A 172 -0.63 18.35 -8.61
N LYS A 173 -0.53 19.67 -8.56
CA LYS A 173 -1.41 20.49 -7.71
C LYS A 173 -2.85 20.35 -8.18
N VAL A 174 -3.75 20.09 -7.23
CA VAL A 174 -5.17 19.84 -7.49
C VAL A 174 -6.03 20.67 -6.55
N PRO A 175 -7.31 20.94 -6.89
CA PRO A 175 -8.25 21.54 -5.96
C PRO A 175 -8.40 20.68 -4.70
N LYS A 176 -8.66 21.33 -3.57
CA LYS A 176 -8.90 20.61 -2.31
C LYS A 176 -10.02 19.59 -2.46
N PHE A 177 -9.77 18.42 -1.93
CA PHE A 177 -10.73 17.33 -1.81
C PHE A 177 -10.76 16.88 -0.36
N GLU A 178 -11.94 16.59 0.16
CA GLU A 178 -12.15 16.07 1.52
C GLU A 178 -13.27 15.04 1.49
N LEU A 179 -13.10 13.96 2.22
CA LEU A 179 -14.19 13.11 2.61
C LEU A 179 -14.85 13.71 3.87
N GLN A 180 -16.16 13.60 3.97
CA GLN A 180 -16.91 14.16 5.09
C GLN A 180 -16.73 13.30 6.35
N ASP A 181 -16.92 13.92 7.53
CA ASP A 181 -17.00 13.23 8.81
C ASP A 181 -18.29 12.40 8.91
N GLN A 182 -18.34 11.32 8.15
CA GLN A 182 -19.47 10.38 8.03
C GLN A 182 -18.90 8.97 7.91
N ASP A 183 -19.77 7.96 7.97
CA ASP A 183 -19.34 6.58 7.72
C ASP A 183 -18.76 6.44 6.32
N GLN A 184 -17.54 5.93 6.29
CA GLN A 184 -16.78 5.68 5.07
C GLN A 184 -16.67 4.18 4.84
N THR A 185 -16.69 3.79 3.59
CA THR A 185 -16.45 2.41 3.18
C THR A 185 -15.45 2.41 2.02
N ALA A 186 -14.50 1.48 2.08
CA ALA A 186 -13.60 1.20 0.97
C ALA A 186 -13.99 -0.09 0.26
N TRP A 187 -13.70 -0.15 -1.04
CA TRP A 187 -13.87 -1.34 -1.86
C TRP A 187 -12.63 -1.60 -2.68
N LEU A 188 -12.20 -2.85 -2.76
CA LEU A 188 -11.21 -3.31 -3.71
C LEU A 188 -11.92 -3.87 -4.95
N ALA A 189 -11.30 -3.68 -6.12
CA ALA A 189 -11.70 -4.19 -7.43
C ALA A 189 -13.02 -3.64 -8.00
N THR A 190 -13.57 -2.56 -7.43
CA THR A 190 -14.84 -2.00 -7.89
C THR A 190 -15.02 -0.54 -7.46
N ASP A 191 -16.01 0.10 -8.06
CA ASP A 191 -16.58 1.35 -7.57
C ASP A 191 -17.87 1.03 -6.82
N ARG A 192 -17.84 1.16 -5.48
CA ARG A 192 -19.03 0.98 -4.63
C ARG A 192 -19.72 -0.39 -4.78
N GLY A 193 -18.93 -1.44 -5.02
CA GLY A 193 -19.43 -2.81 -5.10
C GLY A 193 -20.09 -3.21 -6.42
N THR A 194 -20.42 -2.28 -7.32
CA THR A 194 -21.17 -2.57 -8.55
C THR A 194 -20.67 -1.88 -9.81
N GLY A 195 -19.91 -0.79 -9.70
CA GLY A 195 -19.41 0.00 -10.83
C GLY A 195 -17.99 -0.34 -11.24
N PHE A 196 -17.64 -0.18 -12.51
CA PHE A 196 -16.28 -0.27 -13.05
C PHE A 196 -15.45 -1.44 -12.52
N LEU A 197 -16.06 -2.62 -12.55
CA LEU A 197 -15.54 -3.88 -12.00
C LEU A 197 -14.17 -4.21 -12.57
N SER A 198 -13.23 -4.56 -11.71
CA SER A 198 -11.89 -4.97 -12.08
C SER A 198 -11.74 -6.48 -12.16
N ALA A 199 -10.77 -6.92 -12.96
CA ALA A 199 -10.27 -8.27 -12.98
C ALA A 199 -8.77 -8.20 -12.64
N VAL A 200 -8.42 -8.51 -11.40
CA VAL A 200 -7.12 -8.21 -10.81
C VAL A 200 -6.65 -9.30 -9.87
N ILE A 201 -5.33 -9.36 -9.66
CA ILE A 201 -4.72 -9.99 -8.49
C ILE A 201 -4.13 -8.85 -7.65
N MET A 202 -4.42 -8.85 -6.36
CA MET A 202 -3.96 -7.84 -5.41
C MET A 202 -3.18 -8.48 -4.29
N ASP A 203 -2.19 -7.74 -3.79
CA ASP A 203 -1.29 -8.16 -2.73
C ASP A 203 -0.78 -6.93 -1.98
N GLU A 204 -0.48 -7.05 -0.68
CA GLU A 204 0.14 -6.01 0.13
C GLU A 204 -0.62 -4.67 0.10
N VAL A 205 -1.92 -4.72 0.37
CA VAL A 205 -2.80 -3.53 0.32
C VAL A 205 -2.69 -2.71 1.58
N GLY A 206 -2.42 -1.42 1.45
CA GLY A 206 -2.36 -0.46 2.54
C GLY A 206 -3.17 0.80 2.30
N LEU A 207 -3.80 1.30 3.36
CA LEU A 207 -4.51 2.56 3.40
C LEU A 207 -4.01 3.38 4.59
N PHE A 208 -3.68 4.65 4.33
CA PHE A 208 -3.18 5.60 5.32
C PHE A 208 -3.99 6.89 5.26
N ASN A 209 -4.21 7.53 6.41
CA ASN A 209 -4.87 8.84 6.51
C ASN A 209 -3.89 10.02 6.43
N ASP A 210 -2.72 9.80 5.89
CA ASP A 210 -1.70 10.81 5.63
C ASP A 210 -0.97 10.53 4.32
N ALA A 211 -0.18 11.49 3.86
CA ALA A 211 0.66 11.36 2.69
C ALA A 211 1.96 10.64 3.03
N LEU A 212 2.20 9.48 2.43
CA LEU A 212 3.49 8.80 2.52
C LEU A 212 4.54 9.52 1.66
N THR A 213 5.77 9.55 2.16
CA THR A 213 6.94 10.02 1.42
C THR A 213 7.37 9.01 0.35
N GLU A 214 8.19 9.44 -0.59
CA GLU A 214 8.77 8.55 -1.60
C GLU A 214 9.61 7.43 -0.95
N ASP A 215 10.40 7.75 0.07
CA ASP A 215 11.22 6.75 0.80
C ASP A 215 10.34 5.69 1.49
N GLU A 216 9.19 6.09 2.08
CA GLU A 216 8.21 5.17 2.66
C GLU A 216 7.55 4.29 1.59
N VAL A 217 7.17 4.87 0.44
CA VAL A 217 6.62 4.13 -0.71
C VAL A 217 7.62 3.11 -1.25
N GLN A 218 8.89 3.49 -1.40
CA GLN A 218 9.96 2.60 -1.85
C GLN A 218 10.27 1.51 -0.81
N GLY A 219 10.23 1.83 0.48
CA GLY A 219 10.38 0.86 1.56
C GLY A 219 9.33 -0.23 1.49
N ILE A 220 8.05 0.15 1.37
CA ILE A 220 6.93 -0.80 1.22
C ILE A 220 7.10 -1.66 -0.03
N MET A 221 7.50 -1.07 -1.15
CA MET A 221 7.71 -1.82 -2.39
C MET A 221 8.79 -2.90 -2.26
N ASN A 222 9.89 -2.60 -1.57
CA ASN A 222 11.05 -3.47 -1.51
C ASN A 222 10.96 -4.56 -0.44
N ASP A 223 10.41 -4.21 0.73
CA ASP A 223 10.48 -5.04 1.93
C ASP A 223 9.11 -5.60 2.36
N GLY A 224 8.03 -5.17 1.67
CA GLY A 224 6.64 -5.46 2.05
C GLY A 224 6.10 -4.46 3.08
N ILE A 225 4.78 -4.31 3.09
CA ILE A 225 4.11 -3.31 3.91
C ILE A 225 4.23 -3.61 5.41
N TYR A 226 4.11 -4.89 5.79
CA TYR A 226 4.21 -5.30 7.19
C TYR A 226 5.58 -4.99 7.79
N HIS A 227 6.66 -5.28 7.07
CA HIS A 227 8.03 -5.03 7.54
C HIS A 227 8.39 -3.54 7.59
N THR A 228 7.78 -2.72 6.73
CA THR A 228 8.02 -1.27 6.69
C THR A 228 7.21 -0.53 7.75
N THR A 229 6.02 -1.03 8.08
CA THR A 229 5.13 -0.40 9.07
C THR A 229 5.38 -0.88 10.50
N PHE A 230 5.69 -2.16 10.68
CA PHE A 230 5.96 -2.76 11.99
C PHE A 230 7.43 -3.18 12.06
N ALA A 231 8.35 -2.20 11.98
CA ALA A 231 9.78 -2.47 12.04
C ALA A 231 10.08 -3.42 13.19
N VAL A 232 10.69 -4.56 12.86
CA VAL A 232 11.11 -5.55 13.87
C VAL A 232 12.06 -4.83 14.81
N GLU A 233 11.60 -4.54 16.03
CA GLU A 233 12.46 -4.01 17.08
C GLU A 233 13.79 -4.77 17.08
N PRO A 234 14.95 -4.10 17.03
CA PRO A 234 16.23 -4.78 16.99
C PRO A 234 16.31 -5.80 18.14
N LEU A 235 16.83 -6.98 17.86
CA LEU A 235 17.02 -8.12 18.80
C LEU A 235 17.51 -7.77 20.21
N ASN A 236 17.90 -6.53 20.46
CA ASN A 236 18.30 -5.99 21.76
C ASN A 236 17.18 -5.96 22.82
N LYS A 237 15.90 -5.93 22.44
CA LYS A 237 14.80 -6.01 23.44
C LYS A 237 14.50 -7.45 23.89
N LEU A 238 14.81 -8.46 23.08
CA LEU A 238 14.71 -9.86 23.52
C LEU A 238 15.66 -10.13 24.70
N SER A 239 16.84 -9.52 24.75
CA SER A 239 17.78 -9.68 25.86
C SER A 239 17.25 -9.08 27.17
N VAL A 240 16.47 -7.99 27.10
CA VAL A 240 15.87 -7.34 28.27
C VAL A 240 14.65 -8.15 28.78
N LEU A 241 13.87 -8.72 27.88
CA LEU A 241 12.75 -9.60 28.25
C LEU A 241 13.24 -10.89 28.91
N TRP A 242 14.30 -11.52 28.36
CA TRP A 242 14.95 -12.69 28.95
C TRP A 242 15.61 -12.39 30.30
N GLY A 243 16.17 -11.19 30.48
CA GLY A 243 16.71 -10.72 31.77
C GLY A 243 15.63 -10.60 32.84
N LYS A 244 14.44 -10.10 32.51
CA LYS A 244 13.30 -9.97 33.44
C LYS A 244 12.62 -11.32 33.77
N LEU A 245 12.65 -12.30 32.85
CA LEU A 245 12.11 -13.64 33.09
C LEU A 245 13.02 -14.50 33.97
N LYS A 246 14.33 -14.28 33.98
CA LYS A 246 15.28 -14.98 34.86
C LYS A 246 15.40 -14.39 36.26
N ALA A 247 14.82 -13.22 36.51
CA ALA A 247 14.85 -12.52 37.82
C ALA A 247 13.56 -12.76 38.66
N ARG A 248 12.74 -13.73 38.30
CA ARG A 248 11.57 -14.22 39.06
C ARG A 248 11.80 -15.69 39.48
#